data_ed529caf392bccfb2dd0fc9ae79aa1df
#
_entry.id   ed529caf392bccfb2dd0fc9ae79aa1df
#
_cell.length_a   1.000
_cell.length_b   1.000
_cell.length_c   1.000
_cell.angle_alpha   90.00
_cell.angle_beta   90.00
_cell.angle_gamma   90.00
#
_symmetry.space_group_name_H-M   'P 1'
#
loop_
_entity.id
_entity.type
_entity.pdbx_description
1 polymer ?
#
loop_
_entity_poly.entity_id
_entity_poly.type
_entity_poly.pdbx_seq_one_letter_code
_entity_poly.pdbx_strand_id
1 'polypeptide(L)'
;MAVNWVDINVDGETMEGYLTQPAASGRHPAVVVIQEIWGVNSHIQSVTDRLPSQGYVGLAPALFHREGRMTLGLYEEMDTALARLGRCSDANILADVRAAVAYLKAQPNVDPQRIGIVGFCFGGRVSYQSVCNIPDLKAGVVFYGGRILQPLGGPGPAPVEQSAALSAPLLGLFGEEDGNPSPADVARIADELNRHHKTYEFHMYPGCGHGFHCDGRASYRHEAAKDAWAKTIAWFNTHLKG
;
A
#
# COMPACT_ATOMS: atom_id res chain seq x y z
N MET A 1 22.62 2.80 4.08
CA MET A 1 21.35 2.73 3.37
C MET A 1 21.63 3.01 1.91
N ALA A 2 21.27 2.12 1.00
CA ALA A 2 21.35 2.36 -0.43
C ALA A 2 19.94 2.68 -0.93
N VAL A 3 19.80 3.74 -1.74
CA VAL A 3 18.57 4.19 -2.37
C VAL A 3 18.80 4.21 -3.86
N ASN A 4 17.94 3.57 -4.62
CA ASN A 4 18.02 3.53 -6.08
C ASN A 4 16.63 3.54 -6.71
N TRP A 5 16.49 4.22 -7.85
CA TRP A 5 15.41 3.96 -8.77
C TRP A 5 15.78 2.76 -9.65
N VAL A 6 14.86 1.83 -9.78
CA VAL A 6 15.03 0.60 -10.55
C VAL A 6 13.93 0.47 -11.60
N ASP A 7 14.23 -0.21 -12.69
CA ASP A 7 13.26 -0.50 -13.75
C ASP A 7 12.69 -1.91 -13.52
N ILE A 8 11.36 -2.02 -13.53
CA ILE A 8 10.60 -3.25 -13.35
C ILE A 8 9.83 -3.51 -14.64
N ASN A 9 9.98 -4.70 -15.22
CA ASN A 9 9.21 -5.06 -16.39
C ASN A 9 7.78 -5.49 -16.00
N VAL A 10 6.80 -4.89 -16.64
CA VAL A 10 5.37 -5.23 -16.52
C VAL A 10 4.82 -5.47 -17.92
N ASP A 11 4.70 -6.73 -18.32
CA ASP A 11 4.14 -7.13 -19.62
C ASP A 11 4.78 -6.42 -20.84
N GLY A 12 6.08 -6.15 -20.75
CA GLY A 12 6.85 -5.46 -21.79
C GLY A 12 6.96 -3.94 -21.64
N GLU A 13 6.22 -3.35 -20.69
CA GLU A 13 6.36 -1.95 -20.30
C GLU A 13 7.34 -1.79 -19.13
N THR A 14 7.96 -0.62 -19.00
CA THR A 14 8.84 -0.30 -17.89
C THR A 14 8.08 0.49 -16.82
N MET A 15 8.06 -0.04 -15.61
CA MET A 15 7.59 0.64 -14.40
C MET A 15 8.78 0.96 -13.50
N GLU A 16 8.93 2.21 -13.08
CA GLU A 16 9.96 2.58 -12.11
C GLU A 16 9.59 2.14 -10.70
N GLY A 17 10.59 1.77 -9.91
CA GLY A 17 10.44 1.46 -8.49
C GLY A 17 11.48 2.20 -7.64
N TYR A 18 11.06 2.84 -6.56
CA TYR A 18 11.95 3.43 -5.56
C TYR A 18 12.34 2.35 -4.56
N LEU A 19 13.60 1.89 -4.64
CA LEU A 19 14.14 0.77 -3.85
C LEU A 19 15.04 1.28 -2.73
N THR A 20 14.80 0.78 -1.52
CA THR A 20 15.63 1.04 -0.33
C THR A 20 16.05 -0.26 0.32
N GLN A 21 17.29 -0.32 0.84
CA GLN A 21 17.86 -1.56 1.36
C GLN A 21 18.61 -1.35 2.69
N PRO A 22 18.54 -2.31 3.63
CA PRO A 22 19.39 -2.32 4.80
C PRO A 22 20.87 -2.34 4.43
N ALA A 23 21.71 -1.74 5.28
CA ALA A 23 23.16 -1.83 5.12
C ALA A 23 23.74 -3.20 5.55
N ALA A 24 23.00 -3.93 6.38
CA ALA A 24 23.39 -5.25 6.85
C ALA A 24 23.37 -6.27 5.70
N SER A 25 24.32 -7.19 5.70
CA SER A 25 24.37 -8.31 4.77
C SER A 25 23.32 -9.37 5.13
N GLY A 26 23.00 -10.22 4.14
CA GLY A 26 22.05 -11.32 4.30
C GLY A 26 20.70 -11.07 3.63
N ARG A 27 19.77 -11.99 3.83
CA ARG A 27 18.40 -11.87 3.31
C ARG A 27 17.49 -11.19 4.32
N HIS A 28 16.72 -10.23 3.84
CA HIS A 28 15.78 -9.44 4.63
C HIS A 28 14.34 -9.67 4.15
N PRO A 29 13.35 -9.57 5.04
CA PRO A 29 11.97 -9.43 4.59
C PRO A 29 11.82 -8.13 3.80
N ALA A 30 10.80 -8.07 2.93
CA ALA A 30 10.57 -6.91 2.07
C ALA A 30 9.14 -6.37 2.22
N VAL A 31 8.96 -5.09 1.93
CA VAL A 31 7.66 -4.42 1.95
C VAL A 31 7.48 -3.63 0.66
N VAL A 32 6.37 -3.91 -0.04
CA VAL A 32 5.89 -3.08 -1.14
C VAL A 32 5.12 -1.90 -0.55
N VAL A 33 5.51 -0.67 -0.91
CA VAL A 33 4.89 0.58 -0.41
C VAL A 33 4.08 1.20 -1.53
N ILE A 34 2.77 1.25 -1.38
CA ILE A 34 1.87 1.73 -2.43
C ILE A 34 1.50 3.20 -2.21
N GLN A 35 1.72 3.96 -3.26
CA GLN A 35 1.50 5.41 -3.36
C GLN A 35 0.05 5.84 -3.15
N GLU A 36 -0.14 7.10 -2.81
CA GLU A 36 -1.41 7.80 -2.94
C GLU A 36 -1.69 8.15 -4.42
N ILE A 37 -2.71 8.95 -4.70
CA ILE A 37 -3.05 9.37 -6.09
C ILE A 37 -2.05 10.36 -6.71
N TRP A 38 -1.01 10.76 -5.99
CA TRP A 38 0.02 11.70 -6.45
C TRP A 38 1.34 11.03 -6.88
N GLY A 39 1.40 9.71 -6.97
CA GLY A 39 2.62 9.00 -7.38
C GLY A 39 3.59 8.75 -6.23
N VAL A 40 4.79 8.28 -6.58
CA VAL A 40 5.88 8.02 -5.63
C VAL A 40 6.59 9.34 -5.30
N ASN A 41 5.85 10.23 -4.65
CA ASN A 41 6.32 11.57 -4.24
C ASN A 41 7.24 11.50 -2.99
N SER A 42 7.67 12.66 -2.50
CA SER A 42 8.58 12.76 -1.34
C SER A 42 8.04 12.09 -0.08
N HIS A 43 6.72 12.12 0.15
CA HIS A 43 6.11 11.44 1.29
C HIS A 43 6.26 9.92 1.18
N ILE A 44 5.91 9.33 0.03
CA ILE A 44 6.02 7.87 -0.20
C ILE A 44 7.48 7.42 -0.18
N GLN A 45 8.40 8.22 -0.74
CA GLN A 45 9.84 7.98 -0.63
C GLN A 45 10.29 7.99 0.84
N SER A 46 9.90 9.02 1.61
CA SER A 46 10.22 9.12 3.05
C SER A 46 9.69 7.92 3.86
N VAL A 47 8.48 7.44 3.57
CA VAL A 47 7.94 6.22 4.20
C VAL A 47 8.80 5.01 3.85
N THR A 48 9.19 4.87 2.57
CA THR A 48 10.03 3.76 2.09
C THR A 48 11.42 3.81 2.72
N ASP A 49 11.99 5.01 2.91
CA ASP A 49 13.29 5.25 3.55
C ASP A 49 13.35 4.84 5.03
N ARG A 50 12.22 4.73 5.71
CA ARG A 50 12.16 4.28 7.12
C ARG A 50 12.34 2.77 7.26
N LEU A 51 12.04 1.98 6.23
CA LEU A 51 12.03 0.52 6.27
C LEU A 51 13.42 -0.12 6.50
N PRO A 52 14.52 0.35 5.87
CA PRO A 52 15.85 -0.21 6.08
C PRO A 52 16.33 -0.17 7.53
N SER A 53 16.02 0.90 8.28
CA SER A 53 16.36 0.99 9.71
C SER A 53 15.60 -0.03 10.57
N GLN A 54 14.50 -0.54 10.05
CA GLN A 54 13.70 -1.61 10.65
C GLN A 54 14.07 -2.99 10.10
N GLY A 55 15.11 -3.10 9.26
CA GLY A 55 15.60 -4.36 8.69
C GLY A 55 14.76 -4.90 7.53
N TYR A 56 14.03 -4.06 6.83
CA TYR A 56 13.24 -4.41 5.65
C TYR A 56 13.84 -3.82 4.37
N VAL A 57 13.76 -4.56 3.27
CA VAL A 57 13.87 -3.97 1.93
C VAL A 57 12.55 -3.29 1.61
N GLY A 58 12.58 -2.03 1.17
CA GLY A 58 11.42 -1.27 0.75
C GLY A 58 11.38 -1.09 -0.76
N LEU A 59 10.23 -1.26 -1.40
CA LEU A 59 10.02 -0.98 -2.82
C LEU A 59 8.70 -0.24 -3.03
N ALA A 60 8.78 1.00 -3.56
CA ALA A 60 7.59 1.74 -3.97
C ALA A 60 7.49 1.76 -5.50
N PRO A 61 6.61 0.94 -6.10
CA PRO A 61 6.38 0.93 -7.55
C PRO A 61 5.59 2.16 -7.99
N ALA A 62 5.97 2.74 -9.15
CA ALA A 62 5.31 3.90 -9.74
C ALA A 62 4.09 3.45 -10.57
N LEU A 63 2.94 3.24 -9.92
CA LEU A 63 1.72 2.68 -10.54
C LEU A 63 1.12 3.54 -11.65
N PHE A 64 1.61 4.76 -11.84
CA PHE A 64 1.18 5.64 -12.93
C PHE A 64 2.14 5.65 -14.12
N HIS A 65 3.02 4.64 -14.24
CA HIS A 65 4.02 4.54 -15.32
C HIS A 65 3.41 4.60 -16.73
N ARG A 66 2.15 4.17 -16.90
CA ARG A 66 1.42 4.26 -18.19
C ARG A 66 1.03 5.69 -18.58
N GLU A 67 1.09 6.63 -17.65
CA GLU A 67 0.90 8.07 -17.89
C GLU A 67 2.23 8.80 -18.22
N GLY A 68 3.34 8.10 -18.09
CA GLY A 68 4.70 8.59 -18.29
C GLY A 68 5.64 8.18 -17.16
N ARG A 69 6.94 8.22 -17.45
CA ARG A 69 7.98 7.89 -16.48
C ARG A 69 7.92 8.87 -15.30
N MET A 70 8.08 8.35 -14.08
CA MET A 70 8.13 9.15 -12.84
C MET A 70 6.93 10.10 -12.68
N THR A 71 5.75 9.67 -13.13
CA THR A 71 4.56 10.52 -13.07
C THR A 71 4.21 10.88 -11.63
N LEU A 72 4.26 12.17 -11.33
CA LEU A 72 3.91 12.77 -10.04
C LEU A 72 2.75 13.77 -10.20
N GLY A 73 2.05 14.04 -9.09
CA GLY A 73 1.04 15.09 -8.97
C GLY A 73 1.32 15.99 -7.78
N LEU A 74 0.82 17.20 -7.82
CA LEU A 74 0.82 18.13 -6.69
C LEU A 74 -0.45 17.93 -5.85
N TYR A 75 -0.37 18.18 -4.55
CA TYR A 75 -1.53 18.01 -3.65
C TYR A 75 -2.69 18.97 -3.98
N GLU A 76 -2.38 20.09 -4.60
CA GLU A 76 -3.34 21.11 -5.05
C GLU A 76 -4.06 20.70 -6.35
N GLU A 77 -3.53 19.74 -7.10
CA GLU A 77 -4.06 19.31 -8.41
C GLU A 77 -5.00 18.10 -8.26
N MET A 78 -5.99 18.19 -7.37
CA MET A 78 -6.90 17.08 -7.06
C MET A 78 -7.64 16.58 -8.30
N ASP A 79 -8.17 17.47 -9.14
CA ASP A 79 -8.92 17.08 -10.34
C ASP A 79 -8.04 16.30 -11.34
N THR A 80 -6.79 16.72 -11.53
CA THR A 80 -5.81 16.01 -12.36
C THR A 80 -5.50 14.64 -11.80
N ALA A 81 -5.32 14.52 -10.48
CA ALA A 81 -5.06 13.25 -9.81
C ALA A 81 -6.26 12.30 -9.90
N LEU A 82 -7.49 12.80 -9.73
CA LEU A 82 -8.71 12.01 -9.88
C LEU A 82 -8.95 11.57 -11.32
N ALA A 83 -8.67 12.43 -12.31
CA ALA A 83 -8.75 12.08 -13.74
C ALA A 83 -7.74 10.97 -14.08
N ARG A 84 -6.53 11.01 -13.52
CA ARG A 84 -5.51 9.95 -13.66
C ARG A 84 -6.00 8.64 -13.04
N LEU A 85 -6.52 8.69 -11.82
CA LEU A 85 -7.11 7.53 -11.16
C LEU A 85 -8.25 6.91 -11.99
N GLY A 86 -9.06 7.74 -12.64
CA GLY A 86 -10.16 7.30 -13.53
C GLY A 86 -9.68 6.51 -14.78
N ARG A 87 -8.40 6.60 -15.15
CA ARG A 87 -7.79 5.81 -16.25
C ARG A 87 -7.15 4.51 -15.76
N CYS A 88 -7.01 4.32 -14.46
CA CYS A 88 -6.51 3.08 -13.89
C CYS A 88 -7.58 1.99 -13.91
N SER A 89 -7.15 0.74 -13.97
CA SER A 89 -8.02 -0.42 -13.78
C SER A 89 -7.45 -1.36 -12.72
N ASP A 90 -8.33 -2.09 -12.03
CA ASP A 90 -7.91 -3.09 -11.03
C ASP A 90 -6.99 -4.16 -11.62
N ALA A 91 -7.23 -4.57 -12.86
CA ALA A 91 -6.41 -5.56 -13.54
C ALA A 91 -4.97 -5.06 -13.77
N ASN A 92 -4.81 -3.82 -14.28
CA ASN A 92 -3.50 -3.25 -14.53
C ASN A 92 -2.72 -3.04 -13.22
N ILE A 93 -3.38 -2.51 -12.19
CA ILE A 93 -2.78 -2.29 -10.88
C ILE A 93 -2.31 -3.61 -10.27
N LEU A 94 -3.11 -4.67 -10.34
CA LEU A 94 -2.70 -5.99 -9.86
C LEU A 94 -1.52 -6.58 -10.65
N ALA A 95 -1.45 -6.34 -11.97
CA ALA A 95 -0.29 -6.73 -12.77
C ALA A 95 0.98 -5.99 -12.31
N ASP A 96 0.88 -4.68 -12.06
CA ASP A 96 1.98 -3.86 -11.54
C ASP A 96 2.49 -4.34 -10.18
N VAL A 97 1.58 -4.61 -9.23
CA VAL A 97 1.95 -5.12 -7.91
C VAL A 97 2.56 -6.51 -7.99
N ARG A 98 2.04 -7.40 -8.85
CA ARG A 98 2.64 -8.73 -9.08
C ARG A 98 4.06 -8.61 -9.63
N ALA A 99 4.29 -7.71 -10.57
CA ALA A 99 5.63 -7.44 -11.12
C ALA A 99 6.59 -6.91 -10.04
N ALA A 100 6.12 -5.99 -9.17
CA ALA A 100 6.90 -5.49 -8.04
C ALA A 100 7.26 -6.60 -7.03
N VAL A 101 6.31 -7.49 -6.71
CA VAL A 101 6.55 -8.66 -5.84
C VAL A 101 7.54 -9.63 -6.50
N ALA A 102 7.38 -9.91 -7.79
CA ALA A 102 8.30 -10.77 -8.54
C ALA A 102 9.72 -10.17 -8.59
N TYR A 103 9.82 -8.86 -8.79
CA TYR A 103 11.10 -8.15 -8.74
C TYR A 103 11.79 -8.33 -7.38
N LEU A 104 11.08 -8.12 -6.27
CA LEU A 104 11.62 -8.33 -4.93
C LEU A 104 12.06 -9.78 -4.70
N LYS A 105 11.27 -10.76 -5.12
CA LYS A 105 11.60 -12.19 -4.98
C LYS A 105 12.89 -12.57 -5.73
N ALA A 106 13.23 -11.86 -6.80
CA ALA A 106 14.44 -12.08 -7.58
C ALA A 106 15.69 -11.43 -6.97
N GLN A 107 15.56 -10.55 -5.96
CA GLN A 107 16.70 -9.88 -5.36
C GLN A 107 17.46 -10.82 -4.42
N PRO A 108 18.81 -10.89 -4.50
CA PRO A 108 19.61 -11.83 -3.71
C PRO A 108 19.56 -11.57 -2.21
N ASN A 109 19.29 -10.32 -1.80
CA ASN A 109 19.18 -9.88 -0.42
C ASN A 109 17.74 -9.85 0.13
N VAL A 110 16.77 -10.38 -0.61
CA VAL A 110 15.37 -10.51 -0.17
C VAL A 110 15.05 -11.96 0.18
N ASP A 111 14.33 -12.16 1.28
CA ASP A 111 13.69 -13.44 1.57
C ASP A 111 12.36 -13.52 0.82
N PRO A 112 12.23 -14.36 -0.21
CA PRO A 112 11.05 -14.42 -1.07
C PRO A 112 9.79 -14.94 -0.37
N GLN A 113 9.93 -15.51 0.84
CA GLN A 113 8.81 -15.99 1.65
C GLN A 113 8.30 -14.94 2.66
N ARG A 114 8.93 -13.78 2.76
CA ARG A 114 8.65 -12.75 3.76
C ARG A 114 8.45 -11.39 3.12
N ILE A 115 7.38 -11.27 2.29
CA ILE A 115 7.02 -10.04 1.60
C ILE A 115 5.67 -9.54 2.11
N GLY A 116 5.63 -8.29 2.57
CA GLY A 116 4.41 -7.57 2.96
C GLY A 116 4.08 -6.43 2.01
N ILE A 117 2.93 -5.81 2.25
CA ILE A 117 2.47 -4.65 1.49
C ILE A 117 1.85 -3.62 2.43
N VAL A 118 2.12 -2.34 2.21
CA VAL A 118 1.46 -1.21 2.86
C VAL A 118 1.07 -0.17 1.81
N GLY A 119 -0.10 0.44 1.98
CA GLY A 119 -0.52 1.48 1.05
C GLY A 119 -1.35 2.56 1.72
N PHE A 120 -1.36 3.73 1.09
CA PHE A 120 -1.93 4.97 1.60
C PHE A 120 -3.02 5.48 0.66
N CYS A 121 -4.20 5.85 1.16
CA CYS A 121 -5.31 6.34 0.35
C CYS A 121 -5.71 5.33 -0.75
N PHE A 122 -5.56 5.69 -2.02
CA PHE A 122 -5.65 4.77 -3.16
C PHE A 122 -4.78 3.53 -2.94
N GLY A 123 -3.55 3.70 -2.47
CA GLY A 123 -2.65 2.59 -2.16
C GLY A 123 -3.15 1.67 -1.05
N GLY A 124 -3.91 2.20 -0.09
CA GLY A 124 -4.59 1.37 0.92
C GLY A 124 -5.61 0.43 0.28
N ARG A 125 -6.38 0.92 -0.68
CA ARG A 125 -7.26 0.09 -1.50
C ARG A 125 -6.48 -0.99 -2.26
N VAL A 126 -5.37 -0.59 -2.88
CA VAL A 126 -4.50 -1.51 -3.64
C VAL A 126 -3.91 -2.58 -2.71
N SER A 127 -3.48 -2.22 -1.51
CA SER A 127 -2.99 -3.18 -0.52
C SER A 127 -4.06 -4.21 -0.16
N TYR A 128 -5.29 -3.78 0.12
CA TYR A 128 -6.41 -4.69 0.38
C TYR A 128 -6.64 -5.67 -0.77
N GLN A 129 -6.78 -5.13 -1.98
CA GLN A 129 -7.00 -5.94 -3.18
C GLN A 129 -5.85 -6.91 -3.45
N SER A 130 -4.61 -6.47 -3.20
CA SER A 130 -3.42 -7.29 -3.43
C SER A 130 -3.35 -8.50 -2.51
N VAL A 131 -3.68 -8.36 -1.22
CA VAL A 131 -3.70 -9.52 -0.31
C VAL A 131 -4.84 -10.50 -0.59
N CYS A 132 -5.88 -10.07 -1.34
CA CYS A 132 -6.90 -10.97 -1.86
C CYS A 132 -6.46 -11.73 -3.12
N ASN A 133 -5.47 -11.22 -3.87
CA ASN A 133 -5.15 -11.71 -5.22
C ASN A 133 -3.70 -12.17 -5.40
N ILE A 134 -2.82 -11.94 -4.44
CA ILE A 134 -1.37 -12.25 -4.51
C ILE A 134 -0.97 -13.06 -3.27
N PRO A 135 -1.01 -14.40 -3.34
CA PRO A 135 -0.74 -15.28 -2.19
C PRO A 135 0.72 -15.25 -1.71
N ASP A 136 1.61 -14.66 -2.48
CA ASP A 136 3.01 -14.40 -2.08
C ASP A 136 3.11 -13.37 -0.94
N LEU A 137 2.13 -12.48 -0.80
CA LEU A 137 2.07 -11.51 0.30
C LEU A 137 1.70 -12.21 1.61
N LYS A 138 2.44 -11.88 2.69
CA LYS A 138 2.29 -12.51 4.00
C LYS A 138 1.73 -11.57 5.07
N ALA A 139 1.64 -10.27 4.78
CA ALA A 139 1.00 -9.28 5.63
C ALA A 139 0.55 -8.08 4.78
N GLY A 140 -0.62 -7.54 5.08
CA GLY A 140 -1.13 -6.31 4.46
C GLY A 140 -1.38 -5.21 5.49
N VAL A 141 -1.13 -3.95 5.09
CA VAL A 141 -1.48 -2.77 5.89
C VAL A 141 -2.18 -1.74 5.00
N VAL A 142 -3.30 -1.24 5.50
CA VAL A 142 -4.19 -0.29 4.82
C VAL A 142 -4.25 0.99 5.62
N PHE A 143 -3.67 2.08 5.12
CA PHE A 143 -3.90 3.41 5.67
C PHE A 143 -5.03 4.10 4.90
N TYR A 144 -6.11 4.46 5.60
CA TYR A 144 -7.26 5.21 5.05
C TYR A 144 -7.62 4.81 3.60
N GLY A 145 -7.72 3.50 3.36
CA GLY A 145 -7.95 2.95 2.02
C GLY A 145 -9.33 3.31 1.48
N GLY A 146 -9.37 4.32 0.60
CA GLY A 146 -10.61 4.75 -0.04
C GLY A 146 -11.07 3.79 -1.13
N ARG A 147 -12.39 3.77 -1.41
CA ARG A 147 -13.00 3.00 -2.53
C ARG A 147 -12.80 1.47 -2.49
N ILE A 148 -12.57 0.88 -1.32
CA ILE A 148 -12.52 -0.59 -1.17
C ILE A 148 -13.88 -1.23 -1.51
N LEU A 149 -14.97 -0.47 -1.34
CA LEU A 149 -16.35 -0.91 -1.62
C LEU A 149 -16.77 -0.71 -3.08
N GLN A 150 -15.86 -0.29 -3.97
CA GLN A 150 -16.19 0.05 -5.36
C GLN A 150 -15.16 -0.52 -6.32
N PRO A 151 -15.55 -1.02 -7.51
CA PRO A 151 -14.59 -1.40 -8.55
C PRO A 151 -13.89 -0.16 -9.15
N LEU A 152 -12.76 -0.37 -9.81
CA LEU A 152 -12.00 0.66 -10.51
C LEU A 152 -11.73 0.24 -11.95
N GLY A 153 -12.04 1.14 -12.91
CA GLY A 153 -11.69 0.98 -14.32
C GLY A 153 -12.49 -0.07 -15.09
N GLY A 154 -13.76 -0.22 -14.78
CA GLY A 154 -14.67 -1.07 -15.55
C GLY A 154 -15.51 -2.02 -14.71
N PRO A 155 -16.22 -2.94 -15.35
CA PRO A 155 -17.00 -3.97 -14.66
C PRO A 155 -16.05 -4.97 -13.96
N GLY A 156 -16.36 -5.29 -12.72
CA GLY A 156 -15.59 -6.25 -11.91
C GLY A 156 -16.04 -6.19 -10.45
N PRO A 157 -15.62 -7.14 -9.62
CA PRO A 157 -15.92 -7.10 -8.21
C PRO A 157 -15.16 -5.96 -7.52
N ALA A 158 -15.81 -5.30 -6.58
CA ALA A 158 -15.12 -4.40 -5.65
C ALA A 158 -14.09 -5.20 -4.82
N PRO A 159 -13.01 -4.57 -4.33
CA PRO A 159 -12.04 -5.27 -3.48
C PRO A 159 -12.68 -5.99 -2.28
N VAL A 160 -13.68 -5.40 -1.63
CA VAL A 160 -14.38 -6.01 -0.50
C VAL A 160 -15.11 -7.32 -0.88
N GLU A 161 -15.63 -7.43 -2.10
CA GLU A 161 -16.30 -8.65 -2.58
C GLU A 161 -15.32 -9.82 -2.81
N GLN A 162 -14.01 -9.52 -2.80
CA GLN A 162 -12.93 -10.50 -2.91
C GLN A 162 -12.40 -10.97 -1.55
N SER A 163 -12.97 -10.51 -0.44
CA SER A 163 -12.51 -10.80 0.93
C SER A 163 -12.41 -12.29 1.25
N ALA A 164 -13.25 -13.13 0.63
CA ALA A 164 -13.16 -14.58 0.76
C ALA A 164 -11.77 -15.14 0.35
N ALA A 165 -11.09 -14.49 -0.59
CA ALA A 165 -9.78 -14.89 -1.09
C ALA A 165 -8.61 -14.27 -0.31
N LEU A 166 -8.87 -13.40 0.68
CA LEU A 166 -7.81 -12.77 1.48
C LEU A 166 -6.91 -13.84 2.11
N SER A 167 -5.63 -13.85 1.73
CA SER A 167 -4.66 -14.90 2.01
C SER A 167 -3.64 -14.54 3.09
N ALA A 168 -3.62 -13.28 3.56
CA ALA A 168 -2.69 -12.78 4.56
C ALA A 168 -3.40 -11.93 5.62
N PRO A 169 -2.89 -11.87 6.87
CA PRO A 169 -3.40 -10.98 7.90
C PRO A 169 -3.39 -9.51 7.45
N LEU A 170 -4.42 -8.75 7.83
CA LEU A 170 -4.65 -7.36 7.41
C LEU A 170 -4.74 -6.41 8.59
N LEU A 171 -3.91 -5.36 8.62
CA LEU A 171 -4.02 -4.23 9.52
C LEU A 171 -4.70 -3.07 8.80
N GLY A 172 -5.72 -2.46 9.40
CA GLY A 172 -6.40 -1.27 8.88
C GLY A 172 -6.29 -0.09 9.86
N LEU A 173 -5.93 1.07 9.33
CA LEU A 173 -5.65 2.29 10.10
C LEU A 173 -6.46 3.43 9.47
N PHE A 174 -7.55 3.86 10.15
CA PHE A 174 -8.56 4.75 9.59
C PHE A 174 -8.83 5.95 10.49
N GLY A 175 -9.26 7.07 9.92
CA GLY A 175 -9.68 8.24 10.67
C GLY A 175 -11.19 8.23 10.93
N GLU A 176 -11.63 8.66 12.12
CA GLU A 176 -13.07 8.75 12.45
C GLU A 176 -13.79 9.88 11.71
N GLU A 177 -13.04 10.90 11.25
CA GLU A 177 -13.57 12.04 10.47
C GLU A 177 -13.37 11.86 8.95
N ASP A 178 -12.96 10.64 8.51
CA ASP A 178 -12.78 10.37 7.08
C ASP A 178 -14.14 10.15 6.39
N GLY A 179 -14.30 10.73 5.23
CA GLY A 179 -15.50 10.54 4.39
C GLY A 179 -15.34 9.42 3.36
N ASN A 180 -14.10 8.92 3.14
CA ASN A 180 -13.82 7.85 2.16
C ASN A 180 -12.49 7.14 2.45
N PRO A 181 -12.49 6.05 3.23
CA PRO A 181 -13.69 5.37 3.74
C PRO A 181 -14.29 6.07 4.96
N SER A 182 -15.60 6.16 5.01
CA SER A 182 -16.32 6.58 6.21
C SER A 182 -16.25 5.50 7.30
N PRO A 183 -16.47 5.82 8.58
CA PRO A 183 -16.58 4.80 9.64
C PRO A 183 -17.61 3.71 9.32
N ALA A 184 -18.72 4.05 8.64
CA ALA A 184 -19.71 3.08 8.19
C ALA A 184 -19.13 2.14 7.09
N ASP A 185 -18.30 2.67 6.19
CA ASP A 185 -17.63 1.84 5.18
C ASP A 185 -16.62 0.89 5.83
N VAL A 186 -15.86 1.37 6.82
CA VAL A 186 -14.92 0.54 7.59
C VAL A 186 -15.67 -0.60 8.31
N ALA A 187 -16.83 -0.32 8.90
CA ALA A 187 -17.67 -1.34 9.54
C ALA A 187 -18.12 -2.40 8.53
N ARG A 188 -18.58 -1.99 7.33
CA ARG A 188 -18.97 -2.92 6.25
C ARG A 188 -17.81 -3.80 5.78
N ILE A 189 -16.60 -3.25 5.70
CA ILE A 189 -15.38 -4.03 5.37
C ILE A 189 -15.09 -5.05 6.47
N ALA A 190 -15.20 -4.64 7.75
CA ALA A 190 -15.02 -5.52 8.90
C ALA A 190 -16.05 -6.65 8.92
N ASP A 191 -17.33 -6.36 8.65
CA ASP A 191 -18.41 -7.35 8.57
C ASP A 191 -18.12 -8.41 7.50
N GLU A 192 -17.60 -7.98 6.34
CA GLU A 192 -17.26 -8.92 5.25
C GLU A 192 -16.06 -9.80 5.61
N LEU A 193 -15.03 -9.24 6.26
CA LEU A 193 -13.89 -10.02 6.76
C LEU A 193 -14.32 -11.02 7.85
N ASN A 194 -15.20 -10.62 8.76
CA ASN A 194 -15.77 -11.50 9.78
C ASN A 194 -16.59 -12.64 9.16
N ARG A 195 -17.41 -12.36 8.14
CA ARG A 195 -18.19 -13.37 7.41
C ARG A 195 -17.30 -14.48 6.85
N HIS A 196 -16.10 -14.14 6.40
CA HIS A 196 -15.13 -15.07 5.83
C HIS A 196 -14.05 -15.53 6.82
N HIS A 197 -14.22 -15.27 8.13
CA HIS A 197 -13.29 -15.66 9.20
C HIS A 197 -11.83 -15.26 8.92
N LYS A 198 -11.63 -14.03 8.41
CA LYS A 198 -10.31 -13.51 8.08
C LYS A 198 -9.60 -12.93 9.30
N THR A 199 -8.27 -13.04 9.33
CA THR A 199 -7.46 -12.42 10.37
C THR A 199 -7.21 -10.97 10.01
N TYR A 200 -7.72 -10.06 10.85
CA TYR A 200 -7.52 -8.63 10.67
C TYR A 200 -7.55 -7.89 12.01
N GLU A 201 -7.00 -6.67 12.00
CA GLU A 201 -7.05 -5.72 13.11
C GLU A 201 -7.30 -4.32 12.55
N PHE A 202 -8.31 -3.61 13.04
CA PHE A 202 -8.65 -2.26 12.60
C PHE A 202 -8.57 -1.28 13.76
N HIS A 203 -7.94 -0.11 13.50
CA HIS A 203 -7.87 1.00 14.43
C HIS A 203 -8.53 2.24 13.83
N MET A 204 -9.39 2.87 14.61
CA MET A 204 -10.02 4.14 14.32
C MET A 204 -9.33 5.24 15.13
N TYR A 205 -8.92 6.33 14.46
CA TYR A 205 -8.22 7.45 15.08
C TYR A 205 -9.15 8.65 15.26
N PRO A 206 -9.52 9.01 16.49
CA PRO A 206 -10.37 10.17 16.79
C PRO A 206 -9.73 11.48 16.28
N GLY A 207 -10.55 12.38 15.73
CA GLY A 207 -10.11 13.67 15.22
C GLY A 207 -9.22 13.61 13.97
N CYS A 208 -9.15 12.44 13.32
CA CYS A 208 -8.37 12.22 12.11
C CYS A 208 -9.28 12.06 10.90
N GLY A 209 -8.98 12.79 9.83
CA GLY A 209 -9.59 12.65 8.52
C GLY A 209 -8.70 11.89 7.56
N HIS A 210 -9.07 11.92 6.27
CA HIS A 210 -8.33 11.29 5.19
C HIS A 210 -6.90 11.83 5.06
N GLY A 211 -5.91 10.94 4.99
CA GLY A 211 -4.51 11.33 4.80
C GLY A 211 -3.81 11.78 6.09
N PHE A 212 -4.30 11.40 7.27
CA PHE A 212 -3.73 11.83 8.56
C PHE A 212 -2.25 11.47 8.76
N HIS A 213 -1.71 10.50 8.01
CA HIS A 213 -0.31 10.11 8.08
C HIS A 213 0.60 10.95 7.14
N CYS A 214 0.03 11.65 6.17
CA CYS A 214 0.81 12.39 5.18
C CYS A 214 1.24 13.77 5.70
N ASP A 215 2.52 13.92 6.03
CA ASP A 215 3.10 15.14 6.59
C ASP A 215 3.14 16.34 5.62
N GLY A 216 2.96 16.10 4.32
CA GLY A 216 2.79 17.14 3.30
C GLY A 216 1.38 17.72 3.20
N ARG A 217 0.41 17.30 4.04
CA ARG A 217 -1.00 17.70 3.95
C ARG A 217 -1.51 18.35 5.23
N ALA A 218 -2.47 19.25 5.11
CA ALA A 218 -3.12 19.91 6.26
C ALA A 218 -3.87 18.93 7.18
N SER A 219 -4.25 17.75 6.66
CA SER A 219 -4.87 16.66 7.44
C SER A 219 -3.91 15.90 8.34
N TYR A 220 -2.60 16.17 8.27
CA TYR A 220 -1.60 15.48 9.09
C TYR A 220 -1.90 15.58 10.59
N ARG A 221 -1.80 14.46 11.29
CA ARG A 221 -1.96 14.37 12.74
C ARG A 221 -0.78 13.59 13.32
N HIS A 222 0.18 14.33 13.87
CA HIS A 222 1.49 13.81 14.28
C HIS A 222 1.39 12.56 15.19
N GLU A 223 0.62 12.64 16.28
CA GLU A 223 0.52 11.54 17.24
C GLU A 223 -0.17 10.31 16.64
N ALA A 224 -1.23 10.51 15.88
CA ALA A 224 -1.91 9.41 15.17
C ALA A 224 -1.00 8.78 14.11
N ALA A 225 -0.27 9.58 13.34
CA ALA A 225 0.67 9.09 12.34
C ALA A 225 1.81 8.28 12.95
N LYS A 226 2.35 8.75 14.08
CA LYS A 226 3.41 8.06 14.83
C LYS A 226 2.94 6.72 15.39
N ASP A 227 1.77 6.69 16.02
CA ASP A 227 1.16 5.47 16.57
C ASP A 227 0.82 4.47 15.46
N ALA A 228 0.19 4.95 14.37
CA ALA A 228 -0.15 4.12 13.22
C ALA A 228 1.09 3.49 12.57
N TRP A 229 2.20 4.25 12.46
CA TRP A 229 3.46 3.71 11.96
C TRP A 229 4.07 2.68 12.91
N ALA A 230 4.04 2.91 14.22
CA ALA A 230 4.51 1.94 15.20
C ALA A 230 3.72 0.62 15.12
N LYS A 231 2.39 0.68 14.98
CA LYS A 231 1.53 -0.50 14.76
C LYS A 231 1.88 -1.21 13.46
N THR A 232 2.13 -0.47 12.38
CA THR A 232 2.55 -1.03 11.09
C THR A 232 3.84 -1.85 11.23
N ILE A 233 4.86 -1.31 11.90
CA ILE A 233 6.13 -2.02 12.12
C ILE A 233 5.93 -3.24 13.04
N ALA A 234 5.14 -3.12 14.09
CA ALA A 234 4.81 -4.24 14.97
C ALA A 234 4.10 -5.38 14.19
N TRP A 235 3.13 -5.02 13.33
CA TRP A 235 2.43 -5.94 12.46
C TRP A 235 3.38 -6.70 11.52
N PHE A 236 4.25 -5.98 10.82
CA PHE A 236 5.24 -6.61 9.96
C PHE A 236 6.26 -7.45 10.74
N ASN A 237 6.68 -7.03 11.93
CA ASN A 237 7.57 -7.84 12.76
C ASN A 237 6.91 -9.17 13.13
N THR A 238 5.63 -9.17 13.51
CA THR A 238 4.88 -10.39 13.87
C THR A 238 4.73 -11.34 12.68
N HIS A 239 4.41 -10.82 11.50
CA HIS A 239 4.01 -11.66 10.36
C HIS A 239 5.13 -11.92 9.33
N LEU A 240 6.23 -11.13 9.35
CA LEU A 240 7.33 -11.28 8.41
C LEU A 240 8.65 -11.68 9.05
N LYS A 241 8.81 -11.56 10.39
CA LYS A 241 10.05 -11.93 11.08
C LYS A 241 9.85 -13.04 12.12
N GLY A 242 8.59 -13.25 12.53
CA GLY A 242 8.10 -14.13 13.59
C GLY A 242 8.54 -15.53 13.62
#